data_439594bfeb1b3d223ed7976683e77ad3
#
_entry.id   439594bfeb1b3d223ed7976683e77ad3
#
_cell.length_a   1.000
_cell.length_b   1.000
_cell.length_c   1.000
_cell.angle_alpha   90.00
_cell.angle_beta   90.00
_cell.angle_gamma   90.00
#
_symmetry.space_group_name_H-M   'P 1'
#
loop_
_entity.id
_entity.type
_entity.pdbx_description
1 polymer ?
#
loop_
_entity_poly.entity_id
_entity_poly.type
_entity_poly.pdbx_seq_one_letter_code
_entity_poly.pdbx_strand_id
1 'polypeptide(L)'
;MLLHKIIFWSHLLAGVIAGVVIFIMSATGVILMYEHQLVEFAERDVRQVVPPAGAQRLSLDELVAKARAQNPDTPPTGVVLRNETTAAVAVGFGREGATYVNPYTGAVLGSGSKLHEWFHDVIDWHRWLGTEGEGRATGRAITGVCNLAFFWLAVTGVYLWWPRSWHWRGLKPSLLFNFHLRGKARDWNWHNVIGFWSSAVLVVLTLTATVMSYPWANDLLYTLTGSKPPPRAQAPGPTAQAQERRGAGAEPRERKPLASFEAFLERADEQAPGWIMMMMRLPTRGDGLVTVLIQEPKAPHIFARSQLALNRSTAEIVKWEPYAAASLGRKLRIWARGLHTGEALGFIGQTVAGLASLGGCFLVWTGFAMAWRRFRYRKRDAEDATTMTYVAAPTEILPTARVSVPQSNETSKTLTRIEMEQANFDETNGHAHDGYEAGAEWMTRYNGDSVLILYGTVTGTAESLAYKLAGSLRREGFTSQVRDMAQCQPNVLTESNCVLMVVSTYGDGEPPDGAIPFWQSVVHGNGLNLSGVRFSVLALGNTTFDHFCKCGREFDAALERHGATRIYPRVDCDVDYDAPAKHWLDGVLASLQRNEHVTLSA
;
A
#
# COMPACT_ATOMS: atom_id res chain seq x y z
N MET A 1 13.01 6.92 21.77
CA MET A 1 11.73 6.23 22.08
C MET A 1 10.50 7.13 21.91
N LEU A 2 10.42 8.33 22.52
CA LEU A 2 9.23 9.19 22.41
C LEU A 2 8.92 9.61 20.97
N LEU A 3 9.92 10.08 20.20
CA LEU A 3 9.75 10.51 18.80
C LEU A 3 9.20 9.38 17.90
N HIS A 4 9.72 8.16 18.03
CA HIS A 4 9.26 7.01 17.27
C HIS A 4 7.77 6.70 17.58
N LYS A 5 7.35 6.79 18.86
CA LYS A 5 5.95 6.61 19.25
C LYS A 5 5.04 7.70 18.67
N ILE A 6 5.49 8.96 18.69
CA ILE A 6 4.73 10.08 18.10
C ILE A 6 4.55 9.86 16.59
N ILE A 7 5.64 9.53 15.88
CA ILE A 7 5.60 9.28 14.43
C ILE A 7 4.69 8.09 14.11
N PHE A 8 4.81 6.99 14.86
CA PHE A 8 3.95 5.82 14.67
C PHE A 8 2.46 6.15 14.84
N TRP A 9 2.08 6.84 15.91
CA TRP A 9 0.68 7.19 16.15
C TRP A 9 0.15 8.22 15.15
N SER A 10 0.97 9.19 14.73
CA SER A 10 0.60 10.15 13.69
C SER A 10 0.44 9.47 12.33
N HIS A 11 1.31 8.51 11.99
CA HIS A 11 1.20 7.69 10.79
C HIS A 11 -0.08 6.86 10.79
N LEU A 12 -0.36 6.13 11.87
CA LEU A 12 -1.57 5.34 12.01
C LEU A 12 -2.84 6.19 11.91
N LEU A 13 -2.89 7.32 12.63
CA LEU A 13 -4.03 8.23 12.63
C LEU A 13 -4.29 8.84 11.24
N ALA A 14 -3.23 9.34 10.59
CA ALA A 14 -3.31 9.87 9.24
C ALA A 14 -3.81 8.81 8.24
N GLY A 15 -3.29 7.56 8.34
CA GLY A 15 -3.71 6.45 7.50
C GLY A 15 -5.17 6.07 7.68
N VAL A 16 -5.67 6.03 8.92
CA VAL A 16 -7.08 5.71 9.21
C VAL A 16 -8.02 6.82 8.74
N ILE A 17 -7.68 8.08 8.96
CA ILE A 17 -8.54 9.22 8.58
C ILE A 17 -8.56 9.43 7.06
N ALA A 18 -7.39 9.47 6.42
CA ALA A 18 -7.29 9.79 5.00
C ALA A 18 -7.36 8.57 4.08
N GLY A 19 -7.30 7.35 4.62
CA GLY A 19 -7.08 6.12 3.86
C GLY A 19 -8.11 5.87 2.77
N VAL A 20 -9.40 6.11 3.01
CA VAL A 20 -10.45 5.91 1.99
C VAL A 20 -10.23 6.83 0.79
N VAL A 21 -9.94 8.12 1.03
CA VAL A 21 -9.68 9.08 -0.04
C VAL A 21 -8.38 8.74 -0.77
N ILE A 22 -7.33 8.37 -0.02
CA ILE A 22 -6.05 7.92 -0.60
C ILE A 22 -6.27 6.68 -1.49
N PHE A 23 -7.12 5.74 -1.07
CA PHE A 23 -7.46 4.56 -1.88
C PHE A 23 -8.13 4.96 -3.19
N ILE A 24 -9.13 5.87 -3.16
CA ILE A 24 -9.81 6.37 -4.35
C ILE A 24 -8.81 7.06 -5.29
N MET A 25 -7.96 7.96 -4.76
CA MET A 25 -6.94 8.64 -5.54
C MET A 25 -5.92 7.67 -6.15
N SER A 26 -5.50 6.66 -5.40
CA SER A 26 -4.56 5.64 -5.88
C SER A 26 -5.20 4.76 -6.96
N ALA A 27 -6.41 4.26 -6.74
CA ALA A 27 -7.13 3.41 -7.69
C ALA A 27 -7.42 4.15 -9.01
N THR A 28 -7.91 5.39 -8.92
CA THR A 28 -8.12 6.23 -10.10
C THR A 28 -6.79 6.57 -10.79
N GLY A 29 -5.70 6.76 -10.04
CA GLY A 29 -4.36 6.95 -10.59
C GLY A 29 -3.87 5.74 -11.39
N VAL A 30 -4.16 4.52 -10.94
CA VAL A 30 -3.88 3.27 -11.72
C VAL A 30 -4.67 3.26 -13.04
N ILE A 31 -5.95 3.62 -12.99
CA ILE A 31 -6.81 3.66 -14.17
C ILE A 31 -6.31 4.68 -15.19
N LEU A 32 -5.88 5.86 -14.73
CA LEU A 32 -5.40 6.96 -15.57
C LEU A 32 -3.99 6.73 -16.16
N MET A 33 -3.30 5.68 -15.72
CA MET A 33 -1.90 5.41 -16.11
C MET A 33 -1.69 5.42 -17.63
N TYR A 34 -2.61 4.83 -18.39
CA TYR A 34 -2.52 4.72 -19.85
C TYR A 34 -3.69 5.41 -20.58
N GLU A 35 -4.32 6.41 -19.95
CA GLU A 35 -5.43 7.16 -20.53
C GLU A 35 -5.11 7.62 -21.96
N HIS A 36 -3.96 8.29 -22.15
CA HIS A 36 -3.57 8.86 -23.44
C HIS A 36 -3.50 7.80 -24.54
N GLN A 37 -2.84 6.67 -24.28
CA GLN A 37 -2.67 5.60 -25.26
C GLN A 37 -3.99 4.89 -25.57
N LEU A 38 -4.81 4.65 -24.54
CA LEU A 38 -6.10 3.97 -24.70
C LEU A 38 -7.10 4.84 -25.48
N VAL A 39 -7.13 6.14 -25.21
CA VAL A 39 -7.97 7.10 -25.95
C VAL A 39 -7.46 7.24 -27.38
N GLU A 40 -6.15 7.37 -27.60
CA GLU A 40 -5.58 7.45 -28.93
C GLU A 40 -5.85 6.20 -29.78
N PHE A 41 -5.79 5.03 -29.16
CA PHE A 41 -6.15 3.76 -29.80
C PHE A 41 -7.65 3.68 -30.12
N ALA A 42 -8.53 4.08 -29.20
CA ALA A 42 -9.98 4.07 -29.41
C ALA A 42 -10.45 5.07 -30.49
N GLU A 43 -9.72 6.16 -30.63
CA GLU A 43 -10.04 7.23 -31.58
C GLU A 43 -9.19 7.20 -32.87
N ARG A 44 -8.40 6.14 -33.07
CA ARG A 44 -7.49 6.04 -34.24
C ARG A 44 -8.19 6.28 -35.58
N ASP A 45 -9.41 5.76 -35.73
CA ASP A 45 -10.17 5.83 -37.01
C ASP A 45 -10.62 7.26 -37.34
N VAL A 46 -10.82 8.11 -36.35
CA VAL A 46 -11.19 9.54 -36.51
C VAL A 46 -9.97 10.47 -36.47
N ARG A 47 -8.85 10.01 -35.87
CA ARG A 47 -7.61 10.78 -35.74
C ARG A 47 -6.67 10.63 -36.92
N GLN A 48 -6.82 9.55 -37.70
CA GLN A 48 -5.94 9.25 -38.83
C GLN A 48 -6.67 9.36 -40.15
N VAL A 49 -6.00 9.91 -41.15
CA VAL A 49 -6.48 10.05 -42.51
C VAL A 49 -5.46 9.52 -43.49
N VAL A 50 -5.93 9.10 -44.65
CA VAL A 50 -5.05 8.76 -45.77
C VAL A 50 -4.98 10.00 -46.70
N PRO A 51 -3.83 10.66 -46.81
CA PRO A 51 -3.70 11.82 -47.69
C PRO A 51 -3.83 11.39 -49.14
N PRO A 52 -4.70 12.03 -49.94
CA PRO A 52 -4.74 11.77 -51.39
C PRO A 52 -3.43 12.22 -52.06
N ALA A 53 -3.02 11.52 -53.11
CA ALA A 53 -1.78 11.85 -53.83
C ALA A 53 -1.82 13.28 -54.35
N GLY A 54 -0.84 14.11 -53.94
CA GLY A 54 -0.72 15.50 -54.37
C GLY A 54 -1.74 16.48 -53.79
N ALA A 55 -2.57 16.05 -52.82
CA ALA A 55 -3.55 16.92 -52.20
C ALA A 55 -2.88 17.93 -51.25
N GLN A 56 -3.28 19.18 -51.36
CA GLN A 56 -2.95 20.23 -50.39
C GLN A 56 -3.95 20.25 -49.28
N ARG A 57 -3.52 20.65 -48.06
CA ARG A 57 -4.43 20.86 -46.94
C ARG A 57 -5.34 22.05 -47.19
N LEU A 58 -6.60 21.94 -46.81
CA LEU A 58 -7.54 23.05 -46.78
C LEU A 58 -7.13 24.07 -45.70
N SER A 59 -7.59 25.32 -45.87
CA SER A 59 -7.33 26.35 -44.88
C SER A 59 -7.94 25.98 -43.51
N LEU A 60 -7.29 26.42 -42.43
CA LEU A 60 -7.75 26.11 -41.08
C LEU A 60 -9.12 26.75 -40.79
N ASP A 61 -9.41 27.92 -41.38
CA ASP A 61 -10.72 28.56 -41.27
C ASP A 61 -11.83 27.69 -41.89
N GLU A 62 -11.58 27.07 -43.04
CA GLU A 62 -12.54 26.17 -43.69
C GLU A 62 -12.80 24.92 -42.86
N LEU A 63 -11.74 24.31 -42.29
CA LEU A 63 -11.85 23.13 -41.41
C LEU A 63 -12.63 23.46 -40.13
N VAL A 64 -12.37 24.58 -39.49
CA VAL A 64 -13.10 25.04 -38.31
C VAL A 64 -14.57 25.35 -38.65
N ALA A 65 -14.86 25.96 -39.81
CA ALA A 65 -16.22 26.20 -40.25
C ALA A 65 -17.01 24.89 -40.44
N LYS A 66 -16.38 23.84 -41.03
CA LYS A 66 -17.02 22.53 -41.19
C LYS A 66 -17.27 21.82 -39.84
N ALA A 67 -16.32 21.90 -38.90
CA ALA A 67 -16.53 21.38 -37.54
C ALA A 67 -17.65 22.10 -36.81
N ARG A 68 -17.71 23.44 -36.97
CA ARG A 68 -18.76 24.30 -36.35
C ARG A 68 -20.14 23.98 -36.91
N ALA A 69 -20.26 23.63 -38.19
CA ALA A 69 -21.55 23.25 -38.79
C ALA A 69 -22.19 22.01 -38.13
N GLN A 70 -21.39 21.14 -37.52
CA GLN A 70 -21.85 20.00 -36.72
C GLN A 70 -22.23 20.37 -35.28
N ASN A 71 -21.69 21.49 -34.76
CA ASN A 71 -21.93 21.97 -33.40
C ASN A 71 -22.37 23.44 -33.44
N PRO A 72 -23.55 23.75 -34.00
CA PRO A 72 -23.96 25.15 -34.28
C PRO A 72 -24.17 25.98 -33.01
N ASP A 73 -24.57 25.35 -31.92
CA ASP A 73 -24.92 26.00 -30.66
C ASP A 73 -23.71 26.31 -29.79
N THR A 74 -22.55 25.61 -30.03
CA THR A 74 -21.37 25.75 -29.21
C THR A 74 -20.20 26.36 -30.00
N PRO A 75 -19.65 27.52 -29.55
CA PRO A 75 -18.48 28.08 -30.21
C PRO A 75 -17.22 27.24 -29.98
N PRO A 76 -16.31 27.20 -30.98
CA PRO A 76 -15.05 26.50 -30.82
C PRO A 76 -14.19 27.14 -29.70
N THR A 77 -13.60 26.33 -28.86
CA THR A 77 -12.72 26.74 -27.74
C THR A 77 -11.25 26.58 -28.04
N GLY A 78 -10.90 25.81 -29.08
CA GLY A 78 -9.54 25.63 -29.53
C GLY A 78 -9.40 24.67 -30.70
N VAL A 79 -8.20 24.60 -31.24
CA VAL A 79 -7.85 23.72 -32.35
C VAL A 79 -6.54 23.00 -32.02
N VAL A 80 -6.47 21.70 -32.30
CA VAL A 80 -5.25 20.89 -32.16
C VAL A 80 -4.81 20.41 -33.53
N LEU A 81 -3.57 20.72 -33.86
CA LEU A 81 -2.92 20.38 -35.13
C LEU A 81 -1.71 19.49 -34.84
N ARG A 82 -1.50 18.47 -35.66
CA ARG A 82 -0.26 17.69 -35.72
C ARG A 82 0.41 17.87 -37.08
N ASN A 83 1.72 17.94 -37.10
CA ASN A 83 2.49 18.16 -38.35
C ASN A 83 2.55 16.91 -39.25
N GLU A 84 2.05 15.78 -38.76
CA GLU A 84 1.95 14.53 -39.53
C GLU A 84 0.92 14.68 -40.65
N THR A 85 1.28 14.20 -41.86
CA THR A 85 0.39 14.24 -43.03
C THR A 85 -0.86 13.39 -42.85
N THR A 86 -0.77 12.34 -42.03
CA THR A 86 -1.87 11.43 -41.73
C THR A 86 -2.76 11.86 -40.53
N ALA A 87 -2.49 13.01 -39.93
CA ALA A 87 -3.24 13.46 -38.77
C ALA A 87 -4.47 14.28 -39.17
N ALA A 88 -5.62 13.95 -38.59
CA ALA A 88 -6.83 14.77 -38.61
C ALA A 88 -6.65 16.05 -37.76
N VAL A 89 -7.39 17.09 -38.09
CA VAL A 89 -7.49 18.34 -37.29
C VAL A 89 -8.60 18.17 -36.26
N ALA A 90 -8.28 18.42 -34.98
CA ALA A 90 -9.28 18.35 -33.90
C ALA A 90 -9.72 19.77 -33.50
N VAL A 91 -11.01 20.05 -33.61
CA VAL A 91 -11.63 21.29 -33.19
C VAL A 91 -12.40 21.04 -31.89
N GLY A 92 -11.98 21.70 -30.80
CA GLY A 92 -12.57 21.53 -29.46
C GLY A 92 -13.79 22.42 -29.23
N PHE A 93 -14.82 21.87 -28.60
CA PHE A 93 -16.08 22.54 -28.24
C PHE A 93 -16.33 22.55 -26.72
N GLY A 94 -15.24 22.64 -25.94
CA GLY A 94 -15.33 22.67 -24.49
C GLY A 94 -15.80 21.32 -23.90
N ARG A 95 -16.98 21.28 -23.24
CA ARG A 95 -17.54 20.08 -22.64
C ARG A 95 -18.06 19.05 -23.66
N GLU A 96 -18.39 19.48 -24.86
CA GLU A 96 -18.87 18.61 -25.94
C GLU A 96 -17.73 17.81 -26.61
N GLY A 97 -16.49 18.01 -26.13
CA GLY A 97 -15.33 17.29 -26.65
C GLY A 97 -14.73 17.94 -27.87
N ALA A 98 -14.15 17.13 -28.77
CA ALA A 98 -13.53 17.55 -30.00
C ALA A 98 -14.17 16.87 -31.21
N THR A 99 -14.32 17.62 -32.31
CA THR A 99 -14.74 17.13 -33.62
C THR A 99 -13.51 17.00 -34.51
N TYR A 100 -13.29 15.82 -35.10
CA TYR A 100 -12.18 15.54 -35.99
C TYR A 100 -12.56 15.79 -37.46
N VAL A 101 -11.71 16.51 -38.18
CA VAL A 101 -11.93 16.89 -39.58
C VAL A 101 -10.74 16.45 -40.44
N ASN A 102 -11.02 15.85 -41.60
CA ASN A 102 -10.01 15.51 -42.59
C ASN A 102 -9.40 16.77 -43.18
N PRO A 103 -8.07 17.02 -43.06
CA PRO A 103 -7.46 18.25 -43.50
C PRO A 103 -7.43 18.42 -45.01
N TYR A 104 -7.68 17.37 -45.79
CA TYR A 104 -7.63 17.42 -47.27
C TYR A 104 -9.00 17.54 -47.93
N THR A 105 -10.01 16.91 -47.34
CA THR A 105 -11.37 16.87 -47.90
C THR A 105 -12.36 17.74 -47.15
N GLY A 106 -12.02 18.14 -45.92
CA GLY A 106 -12.93 18.83 -45.01
C GLY A 106 -14.05 17.96 -44.49
N ALA A 107 -14.01 16.64 -44.74
CA ALA A 107 -15.01 15.72 -44.19
C ALA A 107 -14.88 15.62 -42.68
N VAL A 108 -16.01 15.70 -41.97
CA VAL A 108 -16.10 15.44 -40.54
C VAL A 108 -16.01 13.93 -40.33
N LEU A 109 -14.99 13.49 -39.57
CA LEU A 109 -14.69 12.09 -39.34
C LEU A 109 -15.43 11.54 -38.10
N GLY A 110 -15.81 12.40 -37.17
CA GLY A 110 -16.50 12.04 -35.94
C GLY A 110 -16.10 12.92 -34.76
N SER A 111 -16.61 12.58 -33.60
CA SER A 111 -16.29 13.22 -32.32
C SER A 111 -15.42 12.31 -31.45
N GLY A 112 -15.01 12.79 -30.29
CA GLY A 112 -14.31 12.02 -29.28
C GLY A 112 -15.07 10.75 -28.84
N SER A 113 -14.33 9.76 -28.37
CA SER A 113 -14.89 8.47 -27.97
C SER A 113 -15.57 8.52 -26.60
N LYS A 114 -16.55 7.63 -26.37
CA LYS A 114 -17.13 7.43 -25.03
C LYS A 114 -16.07 7.05 -23.98
N LEU A 115 -14.97 6.42 -24.41
CA LEU A 115 -13.84 6.10 -23.54
C LEU A 115 -13.17 7.40 -23.03
N HIS A 116 -13.06 8.42 -23.87
CA HIS A 116 -12.54 9.72 -23.48
C HIS A 116 -13.43 10.41 -22.44
N GLU A 117 -14.75 10.37 -22.61
CA GLU A 117 -15.72 10.86 -21.62
C GLU A 117 -15.60 10.14 -20.30
N TRP A 118 -15.51 8.80 -20.32
CA TRP A 118 -15.32 7.99 -19.12
C TRP A 118 -14.03 8.34 -18.37
N PHE A 119 -12.91 8.54 -19.07
CA PHE A 119 -11.68 8.99 -18.43
C PHE A 119 -11.81 10.38 -17.80
N HIS A 120 -12.61 11.27 -18.39
CA HIS A 120 -12.93 12.55 -17.76
C HIS A 120 -13.63 12.38 -16.43
N ASP A 121 -14.58 11.45 -16.31
CA ASP A 121 -15.24 11.14 -15.04
C ASP A 121 -14.23 10.59 -14.03
N VAL A 122 -13.32 9.71 -14.45
CA VAL A 122 -12.25 9.19 -13.58
C VAL A 122 -11.31 10.32 -13.11
N ILE A 123 -10.97 11.28 -13.97
CA ILE A 123 -10.20 12.48 -13.61
C ILE A 123 -10.94 13.31 -12.57
N ASP A 124 -12.24 13.48 -12.73
CA ASP A 124 -13.09 14.24 -11.80
C ASP A 124 -13.12 13.53 -10.41
N TRP A 125 -13.19 12.21 -10.38
CA TRP A 125 -13.03 11.43 -9.14
C TRP A 125 -11.64 11.59 -8.53
N HIS A 126 -10.60 11.51 -9.36
CA HIS A 126 -9.20 11.63 -8.89
C HIS A 126 -8.91 13.00 -8.28
N ARG A 127 -9.47 14.06 -8.86
CA ARG A 127 -9.15 15.44 -8.48
C ARG A 127 -10.12 16.06 -7.49
N TRP A 128 -11.40 15.68 -7.54
CA TRP A 128 -12.50 16.34 -6.82
C TRP A 128 -13.51 15.38 -6.20
N LEU A 129 -13.22 14.08 -6.13
CA LEU A 129 -14.11 13.03 -5.60
C LEU A 129 -15.48 13.01 -6.31
N GLY A 130 -15.51 13.25 -7.62
CA GLY A 130 -16.73 13.28 -8.41
C GLY A 130 -17.66 14.46 -8.13
N THR A 131 -17.21 15.48 -7.37
CA THR A 131 -18.05 16.63 -7.06
C THR A 131 -18.11 17.62 -8.23
N GLU A 132 -19.28 18.21 -8.46
CA GLU A 132 -19.53 19.17 -9.53
C GLU A 132 -19.88 20.57 -9.01
N GLY A 133 -19.88 21.55 -9.91
CA GLY A 133 -20.27 22.93 -9.63
C GLY A 133 -19.49 23.54 -8.47
N GLU A 134 -20.20 24.07 -7.48
CA GLU A 134 -19.62 24.67 -6.27
C GLU A 134 -18.94 23.63 -5.38
N GLY A 135 -19.38 22.37 -5.41
CA GLY A 135 -18.79 21.26 -4.67
C GLY A 135 -17.33 20.96 -5.06
N ARG A 136 -16.89 21.34 -6.26
CA ARG A 136 -15.50 21.14 -6.72
C ARG A 136 -14.46 21.80 -5.81
N ALA A 137 -14.78 22.92 -5.21
CA ALA A 137 -13.88 23.60 -4.27
C ALA A 137 -13.65 22.72 -3.01
N THR A 138 -14.72 22.13 -2.48
CA THR A 138 -14.69 21.22 -1.33
C THR A 138 -13.97 19.93 -1.69
N GLY A 139 -14.31 19.28 -2.82
CA GLY A 139 -13.64 18.07 -3.29
C GLY A 139 -12.12 18.27 -3.44
N ARG A 140 -11.70 19.41 -4.03
CA ARG A 140 -10.28 19.79 -4.14
C ARG A 140 -9.62 19.98 -2.78
N ALA A 141 -10.31 20.58 -1.82
CA ALA A 141 -9.76 20.77 -0.47
C ALA A 141 -9.53 19.42 0.23
N ILE A 142 -10.49 18.51 0.14
CA ILE A 142 -10.39 17.15 0.72
C ILE A 142 -9.24 16.38 0.08
N THR A 143 -9.21 16.27 -1.25
CA THR A 143 -8.13 15.53 -1.95
C THR A 143 -6.77 16.16 -1.68
N GLY A 144 -6.69 17.50 -1.61
CA GLY A 144 -5.47 18.20 -1.27
C GLY A 144 -4.94 17.85 0.12
N VAL A 145 -5.80 17.92 1.16
CA VAL A 145 -5.41 17.54 2.54
C VAL A 145 -5.02 16.06 2.62
N CYS A 146 -5.78 15.19 1.98
CA CYS A 146 -5.46 13.75 1.94
C CYS A 146 -4.17 13.46 1.17
N ASN A 147 -3.83 14.25 0.13
CA ASN A 147 -2.55 14.15 -0.54
C ASN A 147 -1.38 14.56 0.37
N LEU A 148 -1.53 15.62 1.17
CA LEU A 148 -0.52 15.99 2.17
C LEU A 148 -0.38 14.91 3.25
N ALA A 149 -1.49 14.31 3.69
CA ALA A 149 -1.46 13.17 4.59
C ALA A 149 -0.74 11.97 3.94
N PHE A 150 -0.97 11.70 2.66
CA PHE A 150 -0.29 10.62 1.94
C PHE A 150 1.22 10.89 1.79
N PHE A 151 1.62 12.12 1.51
CA PHE A 151 3.03 12.52 1.53
C PHE A 151 3.66 12.27 2.91
N TRP A 152 2.97 12.68 3.99
CA TRP A 152 3.40 12.40 5.36
C TRP A 152 3.53 10.89 5.62
N LEU A 153 2.56 10.08 5.19
CA LEU A 153 2.58 8.63 5.32
C LEU A 153 3.77 8.01 4.55
N ALA A 154 4.04 8.47 3.33
CA ALA A 154 5.16 7.96 2.54
C ALA A 154 6.51 8.25 3.22
N VAL A 155 6.71 9.47 3.73
CA VAL A 155 7.96 9.87 4.41
C VAL A 155 8.10 9.17 5.75
N THR A 156 7.05 9.17 6.58
CA THR A 156 7.09 8.53 7.90
C THR A 156 7.13 7.01 7.80
N GLY A 157 6.56 6.42 6.75
CA GLY A 157 6.66 5.00 6.47
C GLY A 157 8.11 4.56 6.27
N VAL A 158 8.91 5.31 5.50
CA VAL A 158 10.35 5.06 5.34
C VAL A 158 11.09 5.17 6.67
N TYR A 159 10.76 6.18 7.48
CA TYR A 159 11.36 6.34 8.81
C TYR A 159 11.02 5.16 9.74
N LEU A 160 9.77 4.71 9.76
CA LEU A 160 9.32 3.57 10.58
C LEU A 160 9.88 2.23 10.08
N TRP A 161 10.07 2.14 8.76
CA TRP A 161 10.69 0.97 8.13
C TRP A 161 12.20 0.90 8.41
N TRP A 162 12.89 2.04 8.72
CA TRP A 162 14.34 2.12 8.81
C TRP A 162 14.91 1.12 9.82
N PRO A 163 15.72 0.14 9.37
CA PRO A 163 16.21 -0.93 10.22
C PRO A 163 17.27 -0.41 11.19
N ARG A 164 17.25 -0.89 12.42
CA ARG A 164 18.30 -0.60 13.42
C ARG A 164 19.56 -1.43 13.18
N SER A 165 19.45 -2.57 12.54
CA SER A 165 20.58 -3.43 12.12
C SER A 165 20.48 -3.78 10.65
N TRP A 166 21.60 -3.72 9.93
CA TRP A 166 21.66 -3.95 8.48
C TRP A 166 22.06 -5.37 8.12
N HIS A 167 21.73 -6.36 8.96
CA HIS A 167 21.96 -7.77 8.68
C HIS A 167 20.87 -8.31 7.73
N TRP A 168 21.28 -9.08 6.74
CA TRP A 168 20.38 -9.62 5.71
C TRP A 168 19.18 -10.38 6.28
N ARG A 169 19.37 -11.17 7.35
CA ARG A 169 18.27 -11.90 8.01
C ARG A 169 17.19 -10.99 8.58
N GLY A 170 17.59 -9.85 9.12
CA GLY A 170 16.65 -8.85 9.65
C GLY A 170 15.94 -8.01 8.57
N LEU A 171 16.64 -7.76 7.43
CA LEU A 171 16.13 -6.98 6.30
C LEU A 171 15.19 -7.79 5.40
N LYS A 172 15.48 -9.08 5.19
CA LYS A 172 14.75 -9.95 4.27
C LYS A 172 13.22 -9.89 4.45
N PRO A 173 12.63 -9.94 5.67
CA PRO A 173 11.18 -9.88 5.87
C PRO A 173 10.55 -8.54 5.48
N SER A 174 11.33 -7.46 5.41
CA SER A 174 10.86 -6.11 5.05
C SER A 174 11.14 -5.75 3.58
N LEU A 175 11.95 -6.55 2.87
CA LEU A 175 12.33 -6.34 1.47
C LEU A 175 11.71 -7.34 0.52
N LEU A 176 11.41 -8.56 0.97
CA LEU A 176 10.92 -9.66 0.14
C LEU A 176 9.58 -10.18 0.65
N PHE A 177 8.69 -10.51 -0.31
CA PHE A 177 7.42 -11.16 0.01
C PHE A 177 7.64 -12.57 0.56
N ASN A 178 6.88 -12.88 1.62
CA ASN A 178 6.77 -14.24 2.12
C ASN A 178 5.30 -14.69 2.00
N PHE A 179 5.01 -15.50 0.99
CA PHE A 179 3.66 -15.96 0.66
C PHE A 179 3.14 -17.05 1.61
N HIS A 180 4.00 -17.64 2.45
CA HIS A 180 3.60 -18.64 3.46
C HIS A 180 2.97 -17.98 4.70
N LEU A 181 3.16 -16.68 4.89
CA LEU A 181 2.58 -15.95 6.03
C LEU A 181 1.05 -15.80 5.87
N ARG A 182 0.35 -15.84 7.01
CA ARG A 182 -1.09 -15.64 7.08
C ARG A 182 -1.43 -14.53 8.10
N GLY A 183 -2.67 -14.05 8.06
CA GLY A 183 -3.19 -13.10 9.05
C GLY A 183 -2.38 -11.81 9.17
N LYS A 184 -2.13 -11.37 10.40
CA LYS A 184 -1.41 -10.13 10.73
C LYS A 184 0.03 -10.11 10.21
N ALA A 185 0.72 -11.27 10.24
CA ALA A 185 2.10 -11.38 9.75
C ALA A 185 2.23 -11.12 8.24
N ARG A 186 1.27 -11.66 7.45
CA ARG A 186 1.20 -11.41 6.01
C ARG A 186 0.98 -9.91 5.75
N ASP A 187 -0.01 -9.30 6.43
CA ASP A 187 -0.37 -7.91 6.20
C ASP A 187 0.79 -6.98 6.58
N TRP A 188 1.52 -7.29 7.66
CA TRP A 188 2.73 -6.57 8.04
C TRP A 188 3.87 -6.73 7.02
N ASN A 189 4.16 -7.96 6.57
CA ASN A 189 5.18 -8.21 5.55
C ASN A 189 4.85 -7.47 4.24
N TRP A 190 3.62 -7.59 3.75
CA TRP A 190 3.19 -6.95 2.51
C TRP A 190 3.23 -5.43 2.63
N HIS A 191 2.77 -4.87 3.77
CA HIS A 191 2.83 -3.42 4.02
C HIS A 191 4.27 -2.88 3.96
N ASN A 192 5.20 -3.57 4.61
CA ASN A 192 6.60 -3.16 4.62
C ASN A 192 7.27 -3.30 3.26
N VAL A 193 7.08 -4.43 2.57
CA VAL A 193 7.69 -4.68 1.25
C VAL A 193 7.16 -3.70 0.21
N ILE A 194 5.83 -3.58 0.10
CA ILE A 194 5.21 -2.64 -0.85
C ILE A 194 5.58 -1.21 -0.48
N GLY A 195 5.51 -0.86 0.81
CA GLY A 195 5.87 0.46 1.31
C GLY A 195 7.30 0.85 0.94
N PHE A 196 8.26 -0.03 1.15
CA PHE A 196 9.66 0.21 0.79
C PHE A 196 9.83 0.46 -0.72
N TRP A 197 9.37 -0.47 -1.56
CA TRP A 197 9.59 -0.39 -3.01
C TRP A 197 8.81 0.73 -3.69
N SER A 198 7.63 1.10 -3.17
CA SER A 198 6.83 2.19 -3.74
C SER A 198 7.14 3.57 -3.15
N SER A 199 7.77 3.67 -1.98
CA SER A 199 7.91 4.92 -1.22
C SER A 199 8.55 6.07 -2.00
N ALA A 200 9.66 5.82 -2.68
CA ALA A 200 10.37 6.85 -3.45
C ALA A 200 9.48 7.44 -4.54
N VAL A 201 8.74 6.58 -5.26
CA VAL A 201 7.82 7.01 -6.31
C VAL A 201 6.62 7.73 -5.71
N LEU A 202 6.02 7.19 -4.63
CA LEU A 202 4.90 7.83 -3.93
C LEU A 202 5.26 9.20 -3.37
N VAL A 203 6.47 9.40 -2.86
CA VAL A 203 6.97 10.72 -2.44
C VAL A 203 6.99 11.68 -3.63
N VAL A 204 7.49 11.27 -4.79
CA VAL A 204 7.49 12.10 -6.01
C VAL A 204 6.07 12.41 -6.45
N LEU A 205 5.18 11.41 -6.52
CA LEU A 205 3.78 11.59 -6.93
C LEU A 205 3.04 12.57 -6.01
N THR A 206 3.15 12.40 -4.70
CA THR A 206 2.46 13.25 -3.72
C THR A 206 3.06 14.66 -3.65
N LEU A 207 4.37 14.80 -3.76
CA LEU A 207 5.05 16.10 -3.80
C LEU A 207 4.66 16.88 -5.05
N THR A 208 4.67 16.25 -6.21
CA THR A 208 4.26 16.88 -7.49
C THR A 208 2.79 17.26 -7.47
N ALA A 209 1.92 16.41 -6.92
CA ALA A 209 0.51 16.74 -6.69
C ALA A 209 0.35 17.95 -5.78
N THR A 210 1.16 18.06 -4.70
CA THR A 210 1.14 19.20 -3.79
C THR A 210 1.47 20.51 -4.53
N VAL A 211 2.52 20.50 -5.37
CA VAL A 211 2.90 21.66 -6.21
C VAL A 211 1.78 22.03 -7.19
N MET A 212 1.03 21.07 -7.70
CA MET A 212 -0.07 21.30 -8.62
C MET A 212 -1.35 21.80 -7.92
N SER A 213 -1.60 21.34 -6.70
CA SER A 213 -2.85 21.60 -5.97
C SER A 213 -2.82 22.89 -5.17
N TYR A 214 -1.65 23.26 -4.60
CA TYR A 214 -1.54 24.35 -3.67
C TYR A 214 -0.74 25.54 -4.23
N PRO A 215 -1.33 26.76 -4.24
CA PRO A 215 -0.63 27.97 -4.66
C PRO A 215 0.66 28.23 -3.88
N TRP A 216 0.65 28.02 -2.55
CA TRP A 216 1.84 28.23 -1.73
C TRP A 216 3.00 27.29 -2.10
N ALA A 217 2.70 26.02 -2.42
CA ALA A 217 3.73 25.05 -2.82
C ALA A 217 4.30 25.39 -4.20
N ASN A 218 3.46 25.85 -5.12
CA ASN A 218 3.90 26.37 -6.40
C ASN A 218 4.81 27.60 -6.22
N ASP A 219 4.40 28.59 -5.40
CA ASP A 219 5.20 29.79 -5.16
C ASP A 219 6.53 29.46 -4.46
N LEU A 220 6.50 28.49 -3.52
CA LEU A 220 7.71 27.98 -2.88
C LEU A 220 8.70 27.39 -3.91
N LEU A 221 8.18 26.59 -4.87
CA LEU A 221 9.00 26.04 -5.95
C LEU A 221 9.71 27.15 -6.75
N TYR A 222 8.94 28.21 -7.12
CA TYR A 222 9.52 29.36 -7.84
C TYR A 222 10.55 30.10 -6.99
N THR A 223 10.26 30.32 -5.71
CA THR A 223 11.18 31.01 -4.77
C THR A 223 12.48 30.22 -4.60
N LEU A 224 12.40 28.90 -4.35
CA LEU A 224 13.58 28.03 -4.19
C LEU A 224 14.45 27.96 -5.45
N THR A 225 13.87 28.23 -6.63
CA THR A 225 14.59 28.26 -7.90
C THR A 225 15.05 29.65 -8.32
N GLY A 226 14.89 30.67 -7.47
CA GLY A 226 15.23 32.05 -7.80
C GLY A 226 14.39 32.65 -8.93
N SER A 227 13.21 32.05 -9.22
CA SER A 227 12.31 32.46 -10.29
C SER A 227 11.12 33.23 -9.74
N LYS A 228 10.50 34.08 -10.56
CA LYS A 228 9.23 34.72 -10.19
C LYS A 228 8.06 33.87 -10.66
N PRO A 229 7.06 33.58 -9.78
CA PRO A 229 5.86 32.89 -10.23
C PRO A 229 5.09 33.74 -11.24
N PRO A 230 4.39 33.13 -12.22
CA PRO A 230 3.59 33.88 -13.18
C PRO A 230 2.48 34.64 -12.43
N PRO A 231 2.08 35.83 -12.92
CA PRO A 231 0.95 36.58 -12.35
C PRO A 231 -0.28 35.68 -12.30
N ARG A 232 -0.91 35.61 -11.14
CA ARG A 232 -2.20 34.91 -11.01
C ARG A 232 -3.26 35.71 -11.72
N ALA A 233 -4.02 35.08 -12.63
CA ALA A 233 -5.27 35.66 -13.06
C ALA A 233 -6.13 35.87 -11.79
N GLN A 234 -6.33 37.13 -11.39
CA GLN A 234 -7.22 37.44 -10.28
C GLN A 234 -8.60 36.89 -10.64
N ALA A 235 -9.14 36.02 -9.82
CA ALA A 235 -10.57 35.72 -9.89
C ALA A 235 -11.30 37.08 -9.77
N PRO A 236 -12.32 37.35 -10.60
CA PRO A 236 -13.09 38.58 -10.48
C PRO A 236 -13.57 38.68 -9.03
N GLY A 237 -13.10 39.72 -8.32
CA GLY A 237 -13.57 39.97 -6.96
C GLY A 237 -15.08 40.17 -6.93
N PRO A 238 -15.73 40.03 -5.75
CA PRO A 238 -17.18 40.25 -5.62
C PRO A 238 -17.67 41.57 -6.19
N THR A 239 -16.80 42.60 -6.16
CA THR A 239 -17.04 43.90 -6.78
C THR A 239 -17.07 43.87 -8.32
N ALA A 240 -16.25 43.03 -8.96
CA ALA A 240 -16.26 42.87 -10.40
C ALA A 240 -17.52 42.11 -10.89
N GLN A 241 -17.97 41.10 -10.14
CA GLN A 241 -19.24 40.40 -10.40
C GLN A 241 -20.46 41.29 -10.15
N ALA A 242 -20.41 42.18 -9.16
CA ALA A 242 -21.46 43.17 -8.89
C ALA A 242 -21.49 44.28 -9.95
N GLN A 243 -20.34 44.68 -10.51
CA GLN A 243 -20.25 45.58 -11.64
C GLN A 243 -20.72 44.96 -12.96
N GLU A 244 -20.44 43.66 -13.21
CA GLU A 244 -21.01 42.93 -14.35
C GLU A 244 -22.55 42.85 -14.27
N ARG A 245 -23.12 42.64 -13.08
CA ARG A 245 -24.60 42.66 -12.88
C ARG A 245 -25.21 44.05 -12.99
N ARG A 246 -24.47 45.11 -12.67
CA ARG A 246 -24.92 46.52 -12.86
C ARG A 246 -24.68 47.05 -14.26
N GLY A 247 -23.78 46.40 -15.03
CA GLY A 247 -23.47 46.76 -16.41
C GLY A 247 -24.35 46.06 -17.46
N ALA A 248 -25.44 45.39 -17.07
CA ALA A 248 -26.40 44.79 -18.00
C ALA A 248 -27.16 45.79 -18.88
N GLY A 249 -26.88 47.09 -18.74
CA GLY A 249 -27.37 48.16 -19.60
C GLY A 249 -26.30 48.90 -20.40
N ALA A 250 -25.02 48.45 -20.34
CA ALA A 250 -23.97 48.97 -21.20
C ALA A 250 -24.15 48.40 -22.61
N GLU A 251 -24.16 49.29 -23.62
CA GLU A 251 -24.19 48.90 -25.03
C GLU A 251 -23.19 47.76 -25.32
N PRO A 252 -23.54 46.80 -26.20
CA PRO A 252 -22.63 45.71 -26.56
C PRO A 252 -21.34 46.33 -27.11
N ARG A 253 -20.25 46.29 -26.32
CA ARG A 253 -18.93 46.61 -26.88
C ARG A 253 -18.76 45.78 -28.14
N GLU A 254 -18.66 46.45 -29.31
CA GLU A 254 -18.40 45.78 -30.58
C GLU A 254 -17.27 44.78 -30.38
N ARG A 255 -17.59 43.50 -30.46
CA ARG A 255 -16.58 42.47 -30.44
C ARG A 255 -15.74 42.62 -31.69
N LYS A 256 -14.49 43.09 -31.54
CA LYS A 256 -13.57 43.10 -32.67
C LYS A 256 -13.57 41.72 -33.32
N PRO A 257 -13.62 41.64 -34.64
CA PRO A 257 -13.63 40.36 -35.34
C PRO A 257 -12.41 39.54 -34.97
N LEU A 258 -12.55 38.21 -34.96
CA LEU A 258 -11.42 37.30 -34.82
C LEU A 258 -10.63 37.33 -36.14
N ALA A 259 -9.31 37.42 -36.09
CA ALA A 259 -8.47 37.18 -37.27
C ALA A 259 -8.68 35.75 -37.76
N SER A 260 -8.27 35.44 -39.00
CA SER A 260 -8.40 34.11 -39.56
C SER A 260 -7.57 33.10 -38.76
N PHE A 261 -8.05 31.87 -38.63
CA PHE A 261 -7.30 30.79 -37.98
C PHE A 261 -5.99 30.48 -38.74
N GLU A 262 -6.03 30.66 -40.07
CA GLU A 262 -4.85 30.51 -40.92
C GLU A 262 -3.78 31.54 -40.54
N ALA A 263 -4.14 32.82 -40.30
CA ALA A 263 -3.17 33.83 -39.88
C ALA A 263 -2.50 33.50 -38.54
N PHE A 264 -3.23 32.90 -37.61
CA PHE A 264 -2.61 32.40 -36.35
C PHE A 264 -1.66 31.24 -36.60
N LEU A 265 -2.02 30.34 -37.49
CA LEU A 265 -1.18 29.19 -37.86
C LEU A 265 0.12 29.64 -38.57
N GLU A 266 0.02 30.53 -39.54
CA GLU A 266 1.16 31.11 -40.24
C GLU A 266 2.15 31.77 -39.29
N ARG A 267 1.64 32.61 -38.35
CA ARG A 267 2.51 33.23 -37.35
C ARG A 267 3.16 32.25 -36.40
N ALA A 268 2.45 31.18 -36.03
CA ALA A 268 3.01 30.14 -35.20
C ALA A 268 4.05 29.27 -35.93
N ASP A 269 3.85 29.00 -37.21
CA ASP A 269 4.81 28.25 -38.06
C ASP A 269 6.08 29.07 -38.32
N GLU A 270 5.94 30.38 -38.64
CA GLU A 270 7.08 31.31 -38.76
C GLU A 270 7.93 31.36 -37.47
N GLN A 271 7.26 31.35 -36.29
CA GLN A 271 7.92 31.47 -35.00
C GLN A 271 8.62 30.18 -34.52
N ALA A 272 8.07 29.02 -34.90
CA ALA A 272 8.57 27.71 -34.48
C ALA A 272 8.50 26.70 -35.63
N PRO A 273 9.37 26.84 -36.66
CA PRO A 273 9.35 25.97 -37.83
C PRO A 273 9.67 24.52 -37.44
N GLY A 274 8.98 23.58 -38.11
CA GLY A 274 9.16 22.15 -37.86
C GLY A 274 8.52 21.63 -36.55
N TRP A 275 7.57 22.32 -36.02
CA TRP A 275 6.80 21.89 -34.85
C TRP A 275 6.18 20.49 -35.01
N ILE A 276 5.96 19.79 -33.92
CA ILE A 276 5.32 18.46 -33.88
C ILE A 276 3.81 18.61 -33.69
N MET A 277 3.40 19.45 -32.73
CA MET A 277 1.99 19.67 -32.36
C MET A 277 1.78 21.13 -31.97
N MET A 278 0.68 21.69 -32.43
CA MET A 278 0.16 22.99 -31.99
C MET A 278 -1.20 22.83 -31.35
N MET A 279 -1.41 23.50 -30.22
CA MET A 279 -2.70 23.60 -29.56
C MET A 279 -3.06 25.07 -29.42
N MET A 280 -3.96 25.52 -30.27
CA MET A 280 -4.48 26.87 -30.28
C MET A 280 -5.65 26.95 -29.30
N ARG A 281 -5.59 27.85 -28.34
CA ARG A 281 -6.67 28.12 -27.37
C ARG A 281 -7.29 29.48 -27.65
N LEU A 282 -8.58 29.48 -27.87
CA LEU A 282 -9.35 30.70 -28.10
C LEU A 282 -9.77 31.32 -26.78
N PRO A 283 -9.73 32.65 -26.65
CA PRO A 283 -10.19 33.32 -25.44
C PRO A 283 -11.71 33.19 -25.31
N THR A 284 -12.16 32.86 -24.12
CA THR A 284 -13.60 32.82 -23.78
C THR A 284 -14.24 34.20 -23.64
N ARG A 285 -13.43 35.26 -23.46
CA ARG A 285 -13.85 36.65 -23.36
C ARG A 285 -13.34 37.47 -24.55
N GLY A 286 -14.11 38.50 -24.95
CA GLY A 286 -13.93 39.25 -26.20
C GLY A 286 -12.56 39.90 -26.43
N ASP A 287 -11.84 40.30 -25.39
CA ASP A 287 -10.57 41.07 -25.46
C ASP A 287 -9.32 40.21 -25.12
N GLY A 288 -9.47 38.88 -25.06
CA GLY A 288 -8.38 38.00 -24.70
C GLY A 288 -7.40 37.73 -25.85
N LEU A 289 -6.20 37.23 -25.48
CA LEU A 289 -5.20 36.79 -26.45
C LEU A 289 -5.49 35.35 -26.91
N VAL A 290 -5.21 35.03 -28.16
CA VAL A 290 -5.11 33.65 -28.65
C VAL A 290 -3.79 33.09 -28.18
N THR A 291 -3.83 31.95 -27.47
CA THR A 291 -2.64 31.30 -26.97
C THR A 291 -2.39 30.02 -27.77
N VAL A 292 -1.23 29.93 -28.40
CA VAL A 292 -0.76 28.75 -29.12
C VAL A 292 0.32 28.07 -28.29
N LEU A 293 0.08 26.82 -27.88
CA LEU A 293 1.05 25.98 -27.23
C LEU A 293 1.72 25.09 -28.30
N ILE A 294 3.02 25.22 -28.43
CA ILE A 294 3.77 24.61 -29.52
C ILE A 294 4.73 23.56 -28.93
N GLN A 295 4.62 22.33 -29.37
CA GLN A 295 5.59 21.28 -29.09
C GLN A 295 6.66 21.26 -30.18
N GLU A 296 7.89 21.58 -29.79
CA GLU A 296 9.03 21.60 -30.67
C GLU A 296 9.68 20.20 -30.75
N PRO A 297 10.43 19.85 -31.83
CA PRO A 297 11.06 18.54 -32.01
C PRO A 297 12.05 18.15 -30.91
N LYS A 298 12.69 19.15 -30.29
CA LYS A 298 13.67 18.96 -29.21
C LYS A 298 13.05 19.05 -27.80
N ALA A 299 11.72 19.06 -27.70
CA ALA A 299 11.04 19.08 -26.40
C ALA A 299 11.34 17.79 -25.61
N PRO A 300 11.78 17.88 -24.34
CA PRO A 300 12.20 16.70 -23.56
C PRO A 300 11.04 15.76 -23.20
N HIS A 301 9.80 16.25 -23.23
CA HIS A 301 8.58 15.47 -23.00
C HIS A 301 7.34 16.21 -23.52
N ILE A 302 6.19 15.55 -23.60
CA ILE A 302 4.96 16.06 -24.23
C ILE A 302 4.38 17.33 -23.59
N PHE A 303 4.72 17.63 -22.33
CA PHE A 303 4.28 18.86 -21.64
C PHE A 303 5.26 20.02 -21.82
N ALA A 304 6.45 19.79 -22.36
CA ALA A 304 7.45 20.81 -22.62
C ALA A 304 7.08 21.60 -23.89
N ARG A 305 6.20 22.56 -23.74
CA ARG A 305 5.65 23.35 -24.84
C ARG A 305 6.05 24.81 -24.71
N SER A 306 6.44 25.39 -25.84
CA SER A 306 6.61 26.84 -26.00
C SER A 306 5.24 27.51 -26.09
N GLN A 307 5.13 28.75 -25.64
CA GLN A 307 3.88 29.49 -25.62
C GLN A 307 3.99 30.76 -26.46
N LEU A 308 3.08 30.89 -27.41
CA LEU A 308 2.92 32.07 -28.25
C LEU A 308 1.57 32.72 -27.95
N ALA A 309 1.59 33.97 -27.58
CA ALA A 309 0.39 34.78 -27.37
C ALA A 309 0.21 35.76 -28.53
N LEU A 310 -0.94 35.69 -29.19
CA LEU A 310 -1.27 36.46 -30.37
C LEU A 310 -2.44 37.37 -30.09
N ASN A 311 -2.43 38.54 -30.70
CA ASN A 311 -3.58 39.46 -30.70
C ASN A 311 -4.74 38.80 -31.45
N ARG A 312 -5.91 38.76 -30.81
CA ARG A 312 -7.10 38.11 -31.36
C ARG A 312 -7.55 38.66 -32.72
N SER A 313 -7.38 39.97 -32.95
CA SER A 313 -7.92 40.64 -34.15
C SER A 313 -6.90 40.83 -35.25
N THR A 314 -5.61 40.94 -34.96
CA THR A 314 -4.57 41.24 -35.91
C THR A 314 -3.59 40.09 -36.19
N ALA A 315 -3.68 39.02 -35.38
CA ALA A 315 -2.73 37.91 -35.34
C ALA A 315 -1.26 38.34 -35.07
N GLU A 316 -1.02 39.56 -34.58
CA GLU A 316 0.30 40.04 -34.22
C GLU A 316 0.81 39.32 -32.94
N ILE A 317 2.12 39.05 -32.93
CA ILE A 317 2.79 38.41 -31.78
C ILE A 317 2.85 39.42 -30.64
N VAL A 318 2.15 39.13 -29.56
CA VAL A 318 2.18 39.91 -28.33
C VAL A 318 3.29 39.40 -27.42
N LYS A 319 3.49 38.07 -27.37
CA LYS A 319 4.50 37.46 -26.49
C LYS A 319 4.94 36.09 -27.04
N TRP A 320 6.24 35.89 -27.05
CA TRP A 320 6.85 34.59 -27.32
C TRP A 320 7.62 34.08 -26.10
N GLU A 321 7.32 32.90 -25.64
CA GLU A 321 7.95 32.25 -24.49
C GLU A 321 8.41 30.83 -24.88
N PRO A 322 9.60 30.69 -25.47
CA PRO A 322 10.13 29.36 -25.80
C PRO A 322 10.43 28.56 -24.53
N TYR A 323 10.14 27.26 -24.56
CA TYR A 323 10.42 26.37 -23.44
C TYR A 323 11.92 26.37 -23.06
N ALA A 324 12.81 26.44 -24.05
CA ALA A 324 14.25 26.48 -23.83
C ALA A 324 14.68 27.65 -22.93
N ALA A 325 14.08 28.84 -23.12
CA ALA A 325 14.36 30.05 -22.35
C ALA A 325 13.55 30.16 -21.06
N ALA A 326 12.67 29.20 -20.75
CA ALA A 326 11.85 29.23 -19.55
C ALA A 326 12.72 29.16 -18.29
N SER A 327 12.32 29.89 -17.24
CA SER A 327 12.97 29.86 -15.94
C SER A 327 12.98 28.45 -15.34
N LEU A 328 13.93 28.15 -14.44
CA LEU A 328 14.02 26.85 -13.78
C LEU A 328 12.71 26.51 -13.04
N GLY A 329 12.10 27.48 -12.34
CA GLY A 329 10.81 27.28 -11.66
C GLY A 329 9.71 26.89 -12.62
N ARG A 330 9.61 27.53 -13.81
CA ARG A 330 8.64 27.14 -14.83
C ARG A 330 8.92 25.76 -15.39
N LYS A 331 10.18 25.42 -15.69
CA LYS A 331 10.55 24.09 -16.15
C LYS A 331 10.17 23.01 -15.13
N LEU A 332 10.54 23.18 -13.85
CA LEU A 332 10.19 22.24 -12.80
C LEU A 332 8.67 22.14 -12.57
N ARG A 333 7.93 23.23 -12.71
CA ARG A 333 6.46 23.20 -12.63
C ARG A 333 5.82 22.38 -13.76
N ILE A 334 6.40 22.46 -14.96
CA ILE A 334 5.98 21.64 -16.11
C ILE A 334 6.37 20.16 -15.88
N TRP A 335 7.59 19.92 -15.40
CA TRP A 335 8.07 18.58 -15.03
C TRP A 335 7.25 17.95 -13.92
N ALA A 336 6.76 18.73 -12.95
CA ALA A 336 5.91 18.22 -11.88
C ALA A 336 4.67 17.50 -12.43
N ARG A 337 4.04 18.03 -13.50
CA ARG A 337 2.93 17.34 -14.16
C ARG A 337 3.39 16.06 -14.85
N GLY A 338 4.45 16.13 -15.62
CA GLY A 338 4.96 14.99 -16.39
C GLY A 338 5.45 13.83 -15.49
N LEU A 339 6.04 14.16 -14.34
CA LEU A 339 6.44 13.16 -13.34
C LEU A 339 5.24 12.58 -12.59
N HIS A 340 4.22 13.41 -12.30
CA HIS A 340 3.01 12.94 -11.64
C HIS A 340 2.23 11.93 -12.48
N THR A 341 2.10 12.20 -13.79
CA THR A 341 1.45 11.28 -14.72
C THR A 341 2.37 10.15 -15.20
N GLY A 342 3.69 10.25 -14.93
CA GLY A 342 4.71 9.34 -15.45
C GLY A 342 5.08 9.59 -16.92
N GLU A 343 4.31 10.40 -17.65
CA GLU A 343 4.48 10.64 -19.09
C GLU A 343 5.80 11.33 -19.46
N ALA A 344 6.43 12.05 -18.52
CA ALA A 344 7.75 12.64 -18.74
C ALA A 344 8.84 11.61 -19.05
N LEU A 345 8.69 10.38 -18.56
CA LEU A 345 9.58 9.23 -18.80
C LEU A 345 8.94 8.19 -19.73
N GLY A 346 7.90 8.57 -20.47
CA GLY A 346 7.20 7.72 -21.42
C GLY A 346 6.54 6.51 -20.77
N PHE A 347 6.41 5.41 -21.51
CA PHE A 347 5.73 4.19 -21.07
C PHE A 347 6.30 3.61 -19.77
N ILE A 348 7.62 3.62 -19.59
CA ILE A 348 8.27 3.11 -18.36
C ILE A 348 7.87 3.96 -17.17
N GLY A 349 7.90 5.29 -17.30
CA GLY A 349 7.49 6.20 -16.22
C GLY A 349 6.04 6.01 -15.82
N GLN A 350 5.14 5.87 -16.78
CA GLN A 350 3.72 5.59 -16.55
C GLN A 350 3.53 4.26 -15.81
N THR A 351 4.22 3.19 -16.26
CA THR A 351 4.16 1.88 -15.60
C THR A 351 4.64 1.96 -14.15
N VAL A 352 5.77 2.61 -13.88
CA VAL A 352 6.32 2.79 -12.54
C VAL A 352 5.37 3.59 -11.65
N ALA A 353 4.81 4.69 -12.15
CA ALA A 353 3.84 5.50 -11.42
C ALA A 353 2.55 4.72 -11.12
N GLY A 354 2.05 3.96 -12.09
CA GLY A 354 0.87 3.11 -11.93
C GLY A 354 1.08 1.97 -10.94
N LEU A 355 2.23 1.28 -10.99
CA LEU A 355 2.57 0.23 -10.03
C LEU A 355 2.72 0.79 -8.61
N ALA A 356 3.31 1.98 -8.45
CA ALA A 356 3.38 2.64 -7.15
C ALA A 356 1.99 3.05 -6.63
N SER A 357 1.11 3.54 -7.51
CA SER A 357 -0.29 3.84 -7.17
C SER A 357 -1.07 2.58 -6.77
N LEU A 358 -0.86 1.45 -7.47
CA LEU A 358 -1.40 0.15 -7.07
C LEU A 358 -0.87 -0.28 -5.71
N GLY A 359 0.44 -0.06 -5.47
CA GLY A 359 1.04 -0.22 -4.16
C GLY A 359 0.34 0.61 -3.08
N GLY A 360 -0.04 1.86 -3.39
CA GLY A 360 -0.84 2.72 -2.52
C GLY A 360 -2.19 2.10 -2.12
N CYS A 361 -2.89 1.45 -3.05
CA CYS A 361 -4.12 0.71 -2.74
C CYS A 361 -3.88 -0.42 -1.74
N PHE A 362 -2.83 -1.22 -1.95
CA PHE A 362 -2.46 -2.31 -1.03
C PHE A 362 -1.99 -1.81 0.34
N LEU A 363 -1.27 -0.68 0.38
CA LEU A 363 -0.84 -0.05 1.62
C LEU A 363 -2.03 0.41 2.47
N VAL A 364 -3.05 0.99 1.85
CA VAL A 364 -4.29 1.35 2.54
C VAL A 364 -4.99 0.11 3.07
N TRP A 365 -5.18 -0.91 2.24
CA TRP A 365 -5.82 -2.16 2.64
C TRP A 365 -5.12 -2.85 3.81
N THR A 366 -3.80 -3.06 3.71
CA THR A 366 -3.00 -3.70 4.76
C THR A 366 -2.94 -2.84 6.03
N GLY A 367 -2.85 -1.51 5.87
CA GLY A 367 -2.89 -0.55 6.97
C GLY A 367 -4.21 -0.62 7.75
N PHE A 368 -5.36 -0.63 7.07
CA PHE A 368 -6.67 -0.81 7.71
C PHE A 368 -6.81 -2.18 8.37
N ALA A 369 -6.36 -3.26 7.72
CA ALA A 369 -6.41 -4.60 8.28
C ALA A 369 -5.61 -4.70 9.59
N MET A 370 -4.41 -4.11 9.64
CA MET A 370 -3.58 -4.07 10.85
C MET A 370 -4.20 -3.19 11.94
N ALA A 371 -4.71 -2.00 11.59
CA ALA A 371 -5.38 -1.09 12.52
C ALA A 371 -6.63 -1.72 13.15
N TRP A 372 -7.47 -2.35 12.30
CA TRP A 372 -8.69 -3.03 12.75
C TRP A 372 -8.41 -4.12 13.78
N ARG A 373 -7.41 -5.00 13.50
CA ARG A 373 -7.02 -6.07 14.41
C ARG A 373 -6.47 -5.51 15.72
N ARG A 374 -5.64 -4.45 15.68
CA ARG A 374 -5.09 -3.79 16.86
C ARG A 374 -6.20 -3.24 17.77
N PHE A 375 -7.22 -2.58 17.22
CA PHE A 375 -8.31 -2.01 18.01
C PHE A 375 -9.27 -3.08 18.56
N ARG A 376 -9.53 -4.15 17.80
CA ARG A 376 -10.36 -5.27 18.28
C ARG A 376 -9.70 -6.00 19.46
N TYR A 377 -8.40 -6.22 19.39
CA TYR A 377 -7.67 -6.91 20.44
C TYR A 377 -7.71 -6.12 21.76
N ARG A 378 -7.42 -4.82 21.73
CA ARG A 378 -7.50 -3.94 22.91
C ARG A 378 -8.90 -3.91 23.56
N LYS A 379 -9.95 -4.04 22.77
CA LYS A 379 -11.33 -4.06 23.31
C LYS A 379 -11.60 -5.35 24.07
N ARG A 380 -11.13 -6.50 23.59
CA ARG A 380 -11.27 -7.79 24.29
C ARG A 380 -10.48 -7.80 25.61
N ASP A 381 -9.24 -7.33 25.62
CA ASP A 381 -8.44 -7.23 26.84
C ASP A 381 -9.09 -6.34 27.90
N ALA A 382 -9.74 -5.24 27.49
CA ALA A 382 -10.47 -4.36 28.39
C ALA A 382 -11.78 -5.00 28.91
N GLU A 383 -12.50 -5.76 28.08
CA GLU A 383 -13.71 -6.51 28.48
C GLU A 383 -13.34 -7.66 29.42
N ASP A 384 -12.25 -8.41 29.15
CA ASP A 384 -11.76 -9.49 29.99
C ASP A 384 -11.25 -8.95 31.36
N ALA A 385 -10.54 -7.81 31.36
CA ALA A 385 -10.12 -7.15 32.59
C ALA A 385 -11.30 -6.66 33.44
N THR A 386 -12.36 -6.18 32.81
CA THR A 386 -13.59 -5.72 33.50
C THR A 386 -14.37 -6.92 34.09
N THR A 387 -14.41 -8.03 33.36
CA THR A 387 -15.07 -9.27 33.82
C THR A 387 -14.33 -9.90 34.98
N MET A 388 -12.99 -9.87 35.01
CA MET A 388 -12.19 -10.34 36.14
C MET A 388 -12.37 -9.48 37.39
N THR A 389 -12.58 -8.18 37.25
CA THR A 389 -12.83 -7.30 38.40
C THR A 389 -14.21 -7.55 39.01
N TYR A 390 -15.17 -8.05 38.24
CA TYR A 390 -16.52 -8.37 38.76
C TYR A 390 -16.62 -9.73 39.45
N VAL A 391 -15.68 -10.65 39.23
CA VAL A 391 -15.63 -11.99 39.88
C VAL A 391 -14.87 -11.96 41.21
N ALA A 392 -14.14 -10.87 41.50
CA ALA A 392 -13.34 -10.72 42.71
C ALA A 392 -14.07 -10.01 43.88
N ALA A 393 -15.41 -9.95 43.89
CA ALA A 393 -16.16 -9.53 45.09
C ALA A 393 -16.22 -10.68 46.11
N PRO A 394 -15.95 -10.44 47.39
CA PRO A 394 -15.79 -11.52 48.37
C PRO A 394 -17.12 -12.22 48.65
N THR A 395 -17.15 -13.51 48.36
CA THR A 395 -18.25 -14.38 48.77
C THR A 395 -18.17 -14.60 50.28
N GLU A 396 -19.19 -14.18 50.99
CA GLU A 396 -19.39 -14.45 52.39
C GLU A 396 -19.29 -15.96 52.71
N ILE A 397 -18.54 -16.27 53.74
CA ILE A 397 -18.37 -17.62 54.30
C ILE A 397 -19.70 -18.03 54.97
N LEU A 398 -20.40 -18.98 54.36
CA LEU A 398 -21.50 -19.71 55.02
C LEU A 398 -21.00 -21.05 55.56
N PRO A 399 -21.46 -21.50 56.74
CA PRO A 399 -20.84 -22.58 57.50
C PRO A 399 -21.15 -23.97 56.95
N THR A 400 -20.16 -24.83 57.08
CA THR A 400 -20.14 -26.26 56.73
C THR A 400 -21.32 -27.06 57.24
N ALA A 401 -22.08 -27.67 56.33
CA ALA A 401 -22.94 -28.83 56.63
C ALA A 401 -22.26 -30.09 56.07
N ARG A 402 -21.97 -31.02 56.96
CA ARG A 402 -21.53 -32.40 56.65
C ARG A 402 -22.65 -33.13 55.94
N VAL A 403 -22.33 -33.70 54.76
CA VAL A 403 -23.15 -34.75 54.15
C VAL A 403 -22.28 -35.95 53.83
N SER A 404 -22.73 -37.08 54.37
CA SER A 404 -22.18 -38.42 54.32
C SER A 404 -22.24 -39.04 52.92
N VAL A 405 -21.19 -39.83 52.62
CA VAL A 405 -21.02 -40.70 51.44
C VAL A 405 -21.95 -41.92 51.57
N PRO A 406 -22.54 -42.41 50.47
CA PRO A 406 -22.84 -43.82 50.29
C PRO A 406 -21.99 -44.44 49.19
N GLN A 407 -21.36 -45.55 49.53
CA GLN A 407 -20.80 -46.53 48.62
C GLN A 407 -21.91 -47.31 47.91
N SER A 408 -21.73 -47.65 46.66
CA SER A 408 -22.10 -48.98 46.06
C SER A 408 -21.63 -49.02 44.60
N ASN A 409 -20.66 -49.84 44.30
CA ASN A 409 -20.72 -51.15 43.61
C ASN A 409 -21.11 -51.15 42.13
N GLU A 410 -20.08 -51.63 41.38
CA GLU A 410 -20.12 -52.59 40.25
C GLU A 410 -21.05 -52.32 39.06
N THR A 411 -20.51 -52.23 37.86
CA THR A 411 -20.48 -53.40 36.96
C THR A 411 -19.72 -53.07 35.66
N SER A 412 -18.79 -53.99 35.36
CA SER A 412 -18.13 -54.26 34.11
C SER A 412 -19.13 -54.55 32.98
N LYS A 413 -18.86 -54.04 31.75
CA LYS A 413 -19.02 -54.79 30.48
C LYS A 413 -18.49 -53.99 29.28
N THR A 414 -17.40 -54.49 28.73
CA THR A 414 -17.13 -54.90 27.34
C THR A 414 -18.04 -54.30 26.23
N LEU A 415 -17.42 -53.67 25.25
CA LEU A 415 -17.76 -53.78 23.81
C LEU A 415 -16.66 -53.11 22.97
N THR A 416 -15.87 -53.93 22.29
CA THR A 416 -15.81 -54.27 20.85
C THR A 416 -15.44 -53.16 19.88
N ARG A 417 -14.23 -53.22 19.42
CA ARG A 417 -13.68 -53.16 18.05
C ARG A 417 -14.65 -52.63 16.97
N ILE A 418 -14.34 -51.48 16.39
CA ILE A 418 -14.77 -51.11 15.07
C ILE A 418 -13.55 -50.78 14.19
N GLU A 419 -13.64 -51.31 13.02
CA GLU A 419 -12.70 -51.55 11.95
C GLU A 419 -12.01 -50.31 11.38
N MET A 420 -10.78 -50.56 10.94
CA MET A 420 -10.03 -49.72 10.01
C MET A 420 -10.73 -49.68 8.66
N GLU A 421 -10.94 -48.51 8.13
CA GLU A 421 -11.16 -48.32 6.70
C GLU A 421 -10.01 -47.49 6.11
N GLN A 422 -9.30 -48.14 5.20
CA GLN A 422 -8.24 -47.57 4.38
C GLN A 422 -8.82 -46.63 3.35
N ALA A 423 -8.28 -45.43 3.24
CA ALA A 423 -8.40 -44.65 2.02
C ALA A 423 -6.98 -44.40 1.48
N ASN A 424 -6.72 -45.01 0.35
CA ASN A 424 -5.58 -44.74 -0.53
C ASN A 424 -5.53 -43.27 -0.92
N PHE A 425 -4.35 -42.67 -0.83
CA PHE A 425 -4.02 -41.48 -1.59
C PHE A 425 -2.72 -41.72 -2.38
N ASP A 426 -2.82 -41.45 -3.65
CA ASP A 426 -1.94 -41.76 -4.75
C ASP A 426 -0.58 -41.05 -4.66
N GLU A 427 0.48 -41.77 -4.94
CA GLU A 427 1.85 -41.30 -5.12
C GLU A 427 1.97 -40.60 -6.50
N THR A 428 2.48 -39.38 -6.53
CA THR A 428 3.41 -38.93 -7.56
C THR A 428 4.18 -37.69 -7.08
N ASN A 429 5.42 -37.87 -6.65
CA ASN A 429 6.63 -37.26 -7.17
C ASN A 429 7.83 -37.55 -6.24
N GLY A 430 8.76 -38.26 -6.85
CA GLY A 430 9.93 -38.79 -6.20
C GLY A 430 10.98 -37.74 -5.86
N HIS A 431 11.67 -38.06 -4.76
CA HIS A 431 13.13 -37.97 -4.66
C HIS A 431 13.60 -39.06 -3.68
N ALA A 432 14.54 -39.82 -4.17
CA ALA A 432 15.19 -40.94 -3.50
C ALA A 432 15.75 -40.58 -2.12
N HIS A 433 15.48 -41.41 -1.13
CA HIS A 433 16.37 -41.60 -0.01
C HIS A 433 16.61 -43.10 0.19
N ASP A 434 17.87 -43.44 0.01
CA ASP A 434 18.45 -44.77 0.22
C ASP A 434 18.16 -45.30 1.61
N GLY A 435 17.97 -46.62 1.63
CA GLY A 435 17.63 -47.38 2.79
C GLY A 435 18.76 -47.43 3.84
N TYR A 436 18.34 -47.52 5.08
CA TYR A 436 19.04 -48.14 6.17
C TYR A 436 18.04 -48.97 6.97
N GLU A 437 17.96 -50.26 6.63
CA GLU A 437 17.52 -51.27 7.58
C GLU A 437 18.67 -51.47 8.59
N ALA A 438 18.48 -50.95 9.80
CA ALA A 438 19.34 -51.28 10.94
C ALA A 438 18.44 -51.59 12.14
N GLY A 439 18.34 -52.85 12.41
CA GLY A 439 18.23 -53.56 13.66
C GLY A 439 17.25 -53.05 14.73
N ALA A 440 16.19 -53.78 14.92
CA ALA A 440 15.19 -53.69 16.00
C ALA A 440 15.74 -54.02 17.42
N GLU A 441 17.03 -53.78 17.71
CA GLU A 441 17.63 -54.12 19.01
C GLU A 441 17.79 -52.96 20.00
N TRP A 442 17.46 -51.71 19.60
CA TRP A 442 17.58 -50.56 20.49
C TRP A 442 16.24 -50.16 21.21
N MET A 443 15.16 -50.88 20.94
CA MET A 443 13.80 -50.56 21.49
C MET A 443 13.60 -50.98 22.96
N THR A 444 14.57 -51.63 23.61
CA THR A 444 14.36 -52.19 24.96
C THR A 444 15.17 -51.53 26.08
N ARG A 445 15.76 -50.35 25.85
CA ARG A 445 16.65 -49.75 26.88
C ARG A 445 16.22 -48.41 27.47
N TYR A 446 15.06 -47.87 27.13
CA TYR A 446 14.66 -46.58 27.73
C TYR A 446 13.21 -46.60 28.23
N ASN A 447 13.05 -46.76 29.53
CA ASN A 447 11.90 -46.31 30.32
C ASN A 447 12.09 -44.80 30.60
N GLY A 448 12.48 -44.03 29.59
CA GLY A 448 12.83 -42.60 29.73
C GLY A 448 11.64 -41.69 29.44
N ASP A 449 11.51 -40.68 30.27
CA ASP A 449 10.51 -39.61 30.18
C ASP A 449 10.41 -39.03 28.77
N SER A 450 9.21 -39.05 28.17
CA SER A 450 8.95 -38.41 26.90
C SER A 450 9.04 -36.89 27.05
N VAL A 451 9.86 -36.21 26.24
CA VAL A 451 10.01 -34.76 26.22
C VAL A 451 8.98 -34.14 25.26
N LEU A 452 8.08 -33.35 25.78
CA LEU A 452 7.13 -32.56 24.97
C LEU A 452 7.77 -31.24 24.52
N ILE A 453 7.86 -31.02 23.23
CA ILE A 453 8.33 -29.76 22.66
C ILE A 453 7.14 -29.00 22.09
N LEU A 454 6.82 -27.85 22.67
CA LEU A 454 5.75 -26.98 22.19
C LEU A 454 6.35 -25.79 21.46
N TYR A 455 5.84 -25.48 20.26
CA TYR A 455 6.24 -24.28 19.57
C TYR A 455 5.07 -23.35 19.25
N GLY A 456 5.34 -22.03 19.34
CA GLY A 456 4.46 -20.97 18.86
C GLY A 456 5.21 -20.10 17.88
N THR A 457 4.79 -20.08 16.60
CA THR A 457 5.53 -19.42 15.53
C THR A 457 4.61 -18.59 14.63
N VAL A 458 5.18 -17.51 14.05
CA VAL A 458 4.54 -16.72 12.99
C VAL A 458 5.28 -16.92 11.67
N THR A 459 6.62 -17.01 11.74
CA THR A 459 7.50 -17.04 10.56
C THR A 459 8.09 -18.41 10.28
N GLY A 460 7.75 -19.42 11.09
CA GLY A 460 8.33 -20.77 11.02
C GLY A 460 9.66 -20.94 11.76
N THR A 461 10.24 -19.88 12.34
CA THR A 461 11.53 -19.95 13.03
C THR A 461 11.47 -20.81 14.29
N ALA A 462 10.46 -20.60 15.15
CA ALA A 462 10.29 -21.41 16.37
C ALA A 462 10.00 -22.88 16.03
N GLU A 463 9.22 -23.15 15.00
CA GLU A 463 8.98 -24.49 14.48
C GLU A 463 10.29 -25.17 14.04
N SER A 464 11.08 -24.52 13.19
CA SER A 464 12.38 -25.05 12.73
C SER A 464 13.32 -25.35 13.89
N LEU A 465 13.36 -24.49 14.92
CA LEU A 465 14.17 -24.73 16.11
C LEU A 465 13.62 -25.88 16.97
N ALA A 466 12.30 -26.02 17.08
CA ALA A 466 11.66 -27.13 17.79
C ALA A 466 12.01 -28.47 17.15
N TYR A 467 11.99 -28.59 15.82
CA TYR A 467 12.40 -29.81 15.12
C TYR A 467 13.92 -30.09 15.22
N LYS A 468 14.75 -29.03 15.20
CA LYS A 468 16.21 -29.20 15.46
C LYS A 468 16.48 -29.71 16.86
N LEU A 469 15.74 -29.16 17.86
CA LEU A 469 15.81 -29.62 19.25
C LEU A 469 15.41 -31.10 19.35
N ALA A 470 14.30 -31.52 18.73
CA ALA A 470 13.86 -32.90 18.70
C ALA A 470 14.91 -33.85 18.08
N GLY A 471 15.55 -33.41 16.97
CA GLY A 471 16.64 -34.15 16.34
C GLY A 471 17.87 -34.30 17.24
N SER A 472 18.20 -33.30 18.05
CA SER A 472 19.30 -33.36 19.01
C SER A 472 18.98 -34.24 20.21
N LEU A 473 17.79 -34.12 20.77
CA LEU A 473 17.30 -34.99 21.84
C LEU A 473 17.33 -36.48 21.42
N ARG A 474 16.89 -36.77 20.19
CA ARG A 474 16.91 -38.14 19.66
C ARG A 474 18.34 -38.71 19.55
N ARG A 475 19.31 -37.89 19.14
CA ARG A 475 20.74 -38.33 19.06
C ARG A 475 21.30 -38.65 20.43
N GLU A 476 20.81 -37.99 21.48
CA GLU A 476 21.21 -38.26 22.87
C GLU A 476 20.34 -39.33 23.55
N GLY A 477 19.45 -40.01 22.80
CA GLY A 477 18.64 -41.12 23.29
C GLY A 477 17.29 -40.77 23.89
N PHE A 478 16.91 -39.50 23.90
CA PHE A 478 15.61 -39.07 24.44
C PHE A 478 14.47 -39.21 23.42
N THR A 479 13.33 -39.68 23.86
CA THR A 479 12.09 -39.64 23.08
C THR A 479 11.49 -38.25 23.19
N SER A 480 11.06 -37.68 22.06
CA SER A 480 10.46 -36.34 22.04
C SER A 480 9.28 -36.23 21.07
N GLN A 481 8.29 -35.44 21.45
CA GLN A 481 7.14 -35.13 20.63
C GLN A 481 7.10 -33.63 20.38
N VAL A 482 6.99 -33.22 19.12
CA VAL A 482 6.85 -31.79 18.73
C VAL A 482 5.39 -31.50 18.42
N ARG A 483 4.80 -30.48 19.06
CA ARG A 483 3.42 -30.04 18.82
C ARG A 483 3.33 -28.53 18.64
N ASP A 484 2.42 -28.10 17.77
CA ASP A 484 2.08 -26.68 17.59
C ASP A 484 1.12 -26.25 18.70
N MET A 485 1.42 -25.15 19.39
CA MET A 485 0.54 -24.54 20.41
C MET A 485 -0.85 -24.20 19.84
N ALA A 486 -0.95 -23.91 18.54
CA ALA A 486 -2.22 -23.66 17.86
C ALA A 486 -3.19 -24.85 17.88
N GLN A 487 -2.67 -26.07 18.10
CA GLN A 487 -3.45 -27.32 18.09
C GLN A 487 -3.54 -27.97 19.48
N CYS A 488 -3.02 -27.29 20.52
CA CYS A 488 -2.94 -27.83 21.85
C CYS A 488 -3.95 -27.22 22.81
N GLN A 489 -4.43 -28.04 23.74
CA GLN A 489 -5.14 -27.60 24.94
C GLN A 489 -4.18 -27.57 26.13
N PRO A 490 -4.41 -26.79 27.21
CA PRO A 490 -3.50 -26.67 28.35
C PRO A 490 -3.18 -27.98 29.07
N ASN A 491 -4.09 -28.95 29.06
CA ASN A 491 -3.92 -30.27 29.68
C ASN A 491 -2.71 -31.06 29.07
N VAL A 492 -2.27 -30.74 27.84
CA VAL A 492 -1.10 -31.35 27.24
C VAL A 492 0.17 -31.18 28.10
N LEU A 493 0.22 -30.10 28.92
CA LEU A 493 1.36 -29.84 29.80
C LEU A 493 1.48 -30.87 30.94
N THR A 494 0.37 -31.53 31.33
CA THR A 494 0.36 -32.58 32.34
C THR A 494 0.58 -33.99 31.77
N GLU A 495 0.61 -34.11 30.43
CA GLU A 495 0.83 -35.41 29.77
C GLU A 495 2.31 -35.82 29.72
N SER A 496 3.23 -34.93 30.07
CA SER A 496 4.67 -35.11 29.98
C SER A 496 5.36 -34.64 31.25
N ASN A 497 6.39 -35.40 31.68
CA ASN A 497 7.24 -35.03 32.82
C ASN A 497 8.24 -33.91 32.47
N CYS A 498 8.43 -33.61 31.17
CA CYS A 498 9.33 -32.55 30.72
C CYS A 498 8.73 -31.81 29.50
N VAL A 499 8.63 -30.50 29.61
CA VAL A 499 8.07 -29.62 28.59
C VAL A 499 9.11 -28.56 28.18
N LEU A 500 9.45 -28.51 26.92
CA LEU A 500 10.33 -27.50 26.35
C LEU A 500 9.49 -26.58 25.43
N MET A 501 9.55 -25.28 25.67
CA MET A 501 8.81 -24.33 24.86
C MET A 501 9.73 -23.50 23.98
N VAL A 502 9.38 -23.37 22.70
CA VAL A 502 10.06 -22.50 21.73
C VAL A 502 9.01 -21.53 21.19
N VAL A 503 9.05 -20.27 21.63
CA VAL A 503 7.97 -19.35 21.34
C VAL A 503 8.46 -18.01 20.82
N SER A 504 7.83 -17.51 19.75
CA SER A 504 8.09 -16.19 19.17
C SER A 504 7.21 -15.12 19.85
N THR A 505 7.80 -13.95 20.07
CA THR A 505 7.05 -12.73 20.44
C THR A 505 6.81 -11.91 19.18
N TYR A 506 5.57 -11.46 18.96
CA TYR A 506 5.18 -10.72 17.78
C TYR A 506 4.50 -9.38 18.15
N GLY A 507 4.60 -8.39 17.26
CA GLY A 507 3.96 -7.09 17.43
C GLY A 507 4.35 -6.37 18.72
N ASP A 508 3.37 -5.95 19.51
CA ASP A 508 3.55 -5.24 20.78
C ASP A 508 3.78 -6.20 21.98
N GLY A 509 4.43 -7.33 21.75
CA GLY A 509 4.72 -8.31 22.79
C GLY A 509 3.70 -9.46 22.85
N GLU A 510 2.90 -9.63 21.81
CA GLU A 510 1.84 -10.63 21.72
C GLU A 510 2.40 -12.02 21.36
N PRO A 511 1.73 -13.12 21.76
CA PRO A 511 2.02 -14.44 21.23
C PRO A 511 1.66 -14.53 19.73
N PRO A 512 2.17 -15.56 19.00
CA PRO A 512 1.67 -15.88 17.66
C PRO A 512 0.16 -16.08 17.64
N ASP A 513 -0.52 -15.59 16.57
CA ASP A 513 -1.99 -15.63 16.47
C ASP A 513 -2.58 -17.03 16.77
N GLY A 514 -1.94 -18.10 16.30
CA GLY A 514 -2.36 -19.47 16.57
C GLY A 514 -2.15 -19.92 18.02
N ALA A 515 -1.18 -19.33 18.72
CA ALA A 515 -0.85 -19.70 20.10
C ALA A 515 -1.66 -18.88 21.15
N ILE A 516 -2.44 -17.88 20.72
CA ILE A 516 -3.22 -17.01 21.63
C ILE A 516 -4.14 -17.80 22.55
N PRO A 517 -4.97 -18.77 22.08
CA PRO A 517 -5.86 -19.50 22.98
C PRO A 517 -5.11 -20.31 24.04
N PHE A 518 -3.99 -20.95 23.62
CA PHE A 518 -3.12 -21.71 24.53
C PHE A 518 -2.45 -20.78 25.55
N TRP A 519 -1.90 -19.65 25.09
CA TRP A 519 -1.28 -18.65 25.94
C TRP A 519 -2.28 -18.07 26.97
N GLN A 520 -3.49 -17.68 26.55
CA GLN A 520 -4.53 -17.18 27.44
C GLN A 520 -4.86 -18.18 28.55
N SER A 521 -4.99 -19.44 28.17
CA SER A 521 -5.33 -20.51 29.14
C SER A 521 -4.20 -20.81 30.12
N VAL A 522 -2.93 -20.73 29.69
CA VAL A 522 -1.76 -21.02 30.53
C VAL A 522 -1.34 -19.79 31.35
N VAL A 523 -1.31 -18.60 30.73
CA VAL A 523 -0.80 -17.39 31.40
C VAL A 523 -1.85 -16.73 32.27
N HIS A 524 -3.12 -16.73 31.86
CA HIS A 524 -4.23 -16.09 32.59
C HIS A 524 -5.21 -17.06 33.21
N GLY A 525 -5.14 -18.36 32.87
CA GLY A 525 -5.99 -19.39 33.47
C GLY A 525 -5.60 -19.71 34.91
N ASN A 526 -6.59 -20.10 35.71
CA ASN A 526 -6.41 -20.57 37.07
C ASN A 526 -6.74 -22.08 37.14
N GLY A 527 -6.05 -22.82 38.01
CA GLY A 527 -6.36 -24.23 38.30
C GLY A 527 -5.49 -25.26 37.54
N LEU A 528 -4.52 -24.84 36.74
CA LEU A 528 -3.53 -25.75 36.19
C LEU A 528 -2.54 -26.14 37.30
N ASN A 529 -2.35 -27.45 37.53
CA ASN A 529 -1.35 -27.96 38.48
C ASN A 529 -0.26 -28.69 37.68
N LEU A 530 0.95 -28.12 37.66
CA LEU A 530 2.13 -28.65 36.96
C LEU A 530 3.19 -29.17 37.94
N SER A 531 2.80 -29.51 39.18
CA SER A 531 3.69 -30.11 40.17
C SER A 531 4.29 -31.42 39.58
N GLY A 532 5.62 -31.54 39.56
CA GLY A 532 6.33 -32.66 38.95
C GLY A 532 6.67 -32.49 37.46
N VAL A 533 6.15 -31.48 36.78
CA VAL A 533 6.53 -31.16 35.39
C VAL A 533 7.81 -30.33 35.39
N ARG A 534 8.80 -30.77 34.61
CA ARG A 534 10.03 -30.02 34.37
C ARG A 534 9.89 -29.17 33.11
N PHE A 535 10.51 -28.00 33.07
CA PHE A 535 10.37 -27.13 31.90
C PHE A 535 11.59 -26.24 31.62
N SER A 536 11.70 -25.78 30.39
CA SER A 536 12.54 -24.65 29.98
C SER A 536 11.93 -23.93 28.76
N VAL A 537 12.25 -22.64 28.60
CA VAL A 537 11.69 -21.79 27.54
C VAL A 537 12.81 -21.16 26.71
N LEU A 538 12.72 -21.29 25.40
CA LEU A 538 13.48 -20.51 24.42
C LEU A 538 12.55 -19.43 23.86
N ALA A 539 12.82 -18.19 24.17
CA ALA A 539 12.03 -17.06 23.75
C ALA A 539 12.68 -16.35 22.55
N LEU A 540 11.94 -16.22 21.46
CA LEU A 540 12.39 -15.51 20.27
C LEU A 540 11.71 -14.15 20.20
N GLY A 541 12.50 -13.12 19.90
CA GLY A 541 12.01 -11.75 19.79
C GLY A 541 12.87 -10.93 18.84
N ASN A 542 12.70 -9.62 18.93
CA ASN A 542 13.53 -8.64 18.24
C ASN A 542 13.68 -7.43 19.16
N THR A 543 14.92 -7.08 19.49
CA THR A 543 15.25 -5.93 20.37
C THR A 543 14.84 -4.58 19.79
N THR A 544 14.44 -4.53 18.53
CA THR A 544 13.87 -3.31 17.94
C THR A 544 12.50 -2.95 18.50
N PHE A 545 11.81 -3.90 19.15
CA PHE A 545 10.48 -3.71 19.75
C PHE A 545 10.56 -3.51 21.27
N ASP A 546 9.67 -2.67 21.82
CA ASP A 546 9.65 -2.33 23.25
C ASP A 546 9.43 -3.57 24.15
N HIS A 547 8.77 -4.59 23.65
CA HIS A 547 8.38 -5.81 24.39
C HIS A 547 9.18 -7.04 23.93
N PHE A 548 10.51 -6.88 23.87
CA PHE A 548 11.43 -7.97 23.51
C PHE A 548 11.18 -9.24 24.32
N CYS A 549 10.93 -10.38 23.65
CA CYS A 549 10.70 -11.70 24.24
C CYS A 549 9.59 -11.78 25.32
N LYS A 550 8.62 -10.85 25.32
CA LYS A 550 7.58 -10.76 26.36
C LYS A 550 6.76 -12.05 26.46
N CYS A 551 6.31 -12.63 25.34
CA CYS A 551 5.52 -13.85 25.32
C CYS A 551 6.25 -15.03 26.02
N GLY A 552 7.54 -15.22 25.72
CA GLY A 552 8.34 -16.26 26.37
C GLY A 552 8.54 -16.02 27.86
N ARG A 553 8.69 -14.76 28.29
CA ARG A 553 8.77 -14.38 29.70
C ARG A 553 7.48 -14.68 30.46
N GLU A 554 6.33 -14.43 29.83
CA GLU A 554 5.03 -14.70 30.41
C GLU A 554 4.76 -16.19 30.56
N PHE A 555 5.12 -17.01 29.56
CA PHE A 555 5.05 -18.47 29.69
C PHE A 555 5.96 -18.99 30.78
N ASP A 556 7.22 -18.56 30.82
CA ASP A 556 8.21 -18.97 31.81
C ASP A 556 7.72 -18.69 33.26
N ALA A 557 7.20 -17.50 33.51
CA ALA A 557 6.63 -17.13 34.80
C ALA A 557 5.33 -17.88 35.13
N ALA A 558 4.50 -18.17 34.13
CA ALA A 558 3.24 -18.89 34.34
C ALA A 558 3.48 -20.36 34.68
N LEU A 559 4.38 -21.05 34.00
CA LEU A 559 4.71 -22.43 34.28
C LEU A 559 5.25 -22.59 35.71
N GLU A 560 6.17 -21.71 36.13
CA GLU A 560 6.68 -21.69 37.50
C GLU A 560 5.55 -21.43 38.53
N ARG A 561 4.66 -20.48 38.28
CA ARG A 561 3.50 -20.16 39.13
C ARG A 561 2.53 -21.36 39.27
N HIS A 562 2.40 -22.18 38.23
CA HIS A 562 1.59 -23.40 38.24
C HIS A 562 2.30 -24.61 38.87
N GLY A 563 3.51 -24.43 39.42
CA GLY A 563 4.24 -25.45 40.17
C GLY A 563 5.24 -26.27 39.35
N ALA A 564 5.50 -25.93 38.09
CA ALA A 564 6.52 -26.62 37.31
C ALA A 564 7.92 -26.21 37.73
N THR A 565 8.89 -27.14 37.59
CA THR A 565 10.31 -26.95 37.96
C THR A 565 11.13 -26.60 36.73
N ARG A 566 11.81 -25.44 36.77
CA ARG A 566 12.71 -25.02 35.69
C ARG A 566 14.00 -25.80 35.69
N ILE A 567 14.29 -26.57 34.61
CA ILE A 567 15.53 -27.37 34.51
C ILE A 567 16.72 -26.59 33.95
N TYR A 568 16.44 -25.56 33.14
CA TYR A 568 17.45 -24.67 32.59
C TYR A 568 16.87 -23.26 32.47
N PRO A 569 17.64 -22.18 32.71
CA PRO A 569 17.17 -20.82 32.61
C PRO A 569 16.61 -20.52 31.21
N ARG A 570 15.55 -19.69 31.17
CA ARG A 570 15.02 -19.14 29.92
C ARG A 570 16.13 -18.38 29.18
N VAL A 571 16.19 -18.56 27.85
CA VAL A 571 17.08 -17.78 26.99
C VAL A 571 16.24 -16.91 26.07
N ASP A 572 16.51 -15.60 26.10
CA ASP A 572 15.87 -14.60 25.23
C ASP A 572 16.77 -14.38 24.01
N CYS A 573 16.28 -14.71 22.81
CA CYS A 573 17.00 -14.62 21.53
C CYS A 573 16.52 -13.42 20.71
N ASP A 574 17.47 -12.67 20.17
CA ASP A 574 17.22 -11.63 19.16
C ASP A 574 17.21 -12.24 17.74
N VAL A 575 17.25 -11.40 16.72
CA VAL A 575 17.28 -11.79 15.30
C VAL A 575 18.42 -12.78 14.99
N ASP A 576 19.59 -12.60 15.62
CA ASP A 576 20.72 -13.52 15.55
C ASP A 576 20.61 -14.60 16.63
N TYR A 577 19.62 -15.47 16.49
CA TYR A 577 19.27 -16.49 17.48
C TYR A 577 20.15 -17.76 17.45
N ASP A 578 21.00 -17.98 16.44
CA ASP A 578 21.69 -19.27 16.26
C ASP A 578 22.59 -19.62 17.46
N ALA A 579 23.43 -18.69 17.94
CA ALA A 579 24.34 -18.94 19.05
C ALA A 579 23.60 -19.03 20.41
N PRO A 580 22.66 -18.10 20.75
CA PRO A 580 21.87 -18.25 21.98
C PRO A 580 21.00 -19.50 22.01
N ALA A 581 20.36 -19.86 20.89
CA ALA A 581 19.53 -21.06 20.80
C ALA A 581 20.36 -22.34 20.96
N LYS A 582 21.57 -22.36 20.37
CA LYS A 582 22.51 -23.49 20.58
C LYS A 582 22.93 -23.57 22.04
N HIS A 583 23.30 -22.46 22.67
CA HIS A 583 23.68 -22.44 24.09
C HIS A 583 22.55 -22.97 25.00
N TRP A 584 21.30 -22.55 24.73
CA TRP A 584 20.15 -23.05 25.45
C TRP A 584 19.95 -24.57 25.25
N LEU A 585 20.07 -25.03 24.00
CA LEU A 585 19.98 -26.47 23.67
C LEU A 585 21.02 -27.30 24.43
N ASP A 586 22.28 -26.88 24.38
CA ASP A 586 23.38 -27.58 25.06
C ASP A 586 23.16 -27.63 26.59
N GLY A 587 22.65 -26.53 27.17
CA GLY A 587 22.32 -26.44 28.59
C GLY A 587 21.14 -27.33 29.00
N VAL A 588 20.09 -27.40 28.18
CA VAL A 588 18.94 -28.29 28.40
C VAL A 588 19.38 -29.76 28.35
N LEU A 589 20.13 -30.14 27.32
CA LEU A 589 20.65 -31.51 27.19
C LEU A 589 21.49 -31.91 28.40
N ALA A 590 22.44 -31.08 28.82
CA ALA A 590 23.26 -31.33 30.01
C ALA A 590 22.45 -31.44 31.30
N SER A 591 21.31 -30.73 31.39
CA SER A 591 20.41 -30.79 32.56
C SER A 591 19.56 -32.05 32.57
N LEU A 592 19.15 -32.54 31.41
CA LEU A 592 18.41 -33.80 31.28
C LEU A 592 19.32 -34.99 31.60
N GLN A 593 20.55 -35.04 31.09
CA GLN A 593 21.53 -36.09 31.38
C GLN A 593 21.91 -36.17 32.85
N ARG A 594 22.09 -35.06 33.55
CA ARG A 594 22.41 -35.03 35.00
C ARG A 594 21.33 -35.65 35.87
N ASN A 595 20.06 -35.43 35.53
CA ASN A 595 18.94 -35.98 36.30
C ASN A 595 18.76 -37.49 36.11
N GLU A 596 19.20 -38.09 35.00
CA GLU A 596 19.19 -39.54 34.81
C GLU A 596 20.20 -40.25 35.74
N HIS A 597 21.37 -39.67 35.95
CA HIS A 597 22.37 -40.25 36.87
C HIS A 597 21.93 -40.26 38.33
N VAL A 598 21.05 -39.32 38.74
CA VAL A 598 20.52 -39.30 40.12
C VAL A 598 19.42 -40.35 40.32
N THR A 599 18.63 -40.64 39.30
CA THR A 599 17.53 -41.64 39.36
C THR A 599 18.06 -43.09 39.27
N LEU A 600 19.23 -43.30 38.67
CA LEU A 600 19.87 -44.64 38.58
C LEU A 600 20.74 -44.98 39.80
N SER A 601 20.99 -44.01 40.71
CA SER A 601 21.79 -44.17 41.92
C SER A 601 20.94 -44.18 43.22
N ALA A 602 19.63 -44.11 43.11
CA ALA A 602 18.66 -44.23 44.20
C ALA A 602 17.80 -45.49 44.04
#